data_eecc3319ce8c3242c69dbc14738c07ac
#
_entry.id   eecc3319ce8c3242c69dbc14738c07ac
#
_cell.length_a   1.000
_cell.length_b   1.000
_cell.length_c   1.000
_cell.angle_alpha   90.00
_cell.angle_beta   90.00
_cell.angle_gamma   90.00
#
_symmetry.space_group_name_H-M   'P 1'
#
loop_
_entity.id
_entity.type
_entity.pdbx_description
1 polymer ?
#
loop_
_entity_poly.entity_id
_entity_poly.type
_entity_poly.pdbx_seq_one_letter_code
_entity_poly.pdbx_strand_id
1 'polypeptide(L)'
;EPKNGFVYTPTVFAGVQTAITIDMTTQSLVRAQTAAGLVVTLSNLLTGKEVVAWITNTAATSQVFTHGVSALNSTINTTTYTIPATSTILARYMSVDGTTQNTFVAITHA
;
A
#
# COMPACT_ATOMS: atom_id res chain seq x y z
N GLU A 1 -14.63 12.78 -21.19
CA GLU A 1 -14.37 11.44 -21.39
C GLU A 1 -12.89 11.18 -21.32
N PRO A 2 -12.47 10.21 -20.68
CA PRO A 2 -11.06 10.02 -20.61
C PRO A 2 -10.65 9.49 -21.92
N LYS A 3 -10.00 10.30 -22.63
CA LYS A 3 -9.62 9.87 -23.86
C LYS A 3 -8.59 8.89 -23.81
N ASN A 4 -7.82 8.82 -22.83
CA ASN A 4 -6.77 7.86 -22.84
C ASN A 4 -7.07 6.76 -21.91
N GLY A 5 -8.27 6.39 -21.78
CA GLY A 5 -8.67 5.18 -21.17
C GLY A 5 -8.71 5.21 -19.66
N PHE A 6 -7.60 5.15 -19.01
CA PHE A 6 -7.61 4.84 -17.59
C PHE A 6 -7.18 6.02 -16.76
N VAL A 7 -8.15 6.68 -16.16
CA VAL A 7 -7.90 7.70 -15.18
C VAL A 7 -8.50 7.22 -13.88
N TYR A 8 -7.66 6.91 -12.91
CA TYR A 8 -8.12 6.46 -11.61
C TYR A 8 -8.17 7.62 -10.65
N THR A 9 -9.31 7.78 -9.99
CA THR A 9 -9.43 8.73 -8.91
C THR A 9 -8.80 8.09 -7.67
N PRO A 10 -7.77 8.71 -7.09
CA PRO A 10 -7.16 8.12 -5.92
C PRO A 10 -8.10 8.15 -4.73
N THR A 11 -8.05 7.11 -3.91
CA THR A 11 -8.67 7.11 -2.60
C THR A 11 -7.68 7.76 -1.64
N VAL A 12 -8.05 8.92 -1.09
CA VAL A 12 -7.17 9.68 -0.22
C VAL A 12 -7.64 9.53 1.22
N PHE A 13 -6.75 9.01 2.07
CA PHE A 13 -6.98 8.99 3.51
C PHE A 13 -6.48 10.31 4.07
N ALA A 14 -7.40 11.20 4.43
CA ALA A 14 -7.06 12.55 4.84
C ALA A 14 -6.33 12.57 6.18
N GLY A 15 -5.29 13.39 6.28
CA GLY A 15 -4.53 13.55 7.51
C GLY A 15 -3.55 12.40 7.76
N VAL A 16 -2.92 12.44 8.92
CA VAL A 16 -1.94 11.44 9.32
C VAL A 16 -2.68 10.20 9.83
N GLN A 17 -2.30 9.04 9.32
CA GLN A 17 -2.95 7.77 9.65
C GLN A 17 -1.99 6.87 10.42
N THR A 18 -2.54 6.03 11.29
CA THR A 18 -1.78 4.94 11.92
C THR A 18 -2.27 3.58 11.46
N ALA A 19 -3.44 3.51 10.86
CA ALA A 19 -3.99 2.27 10.30
C ALA A 19 -4.95 2.62 9.18
N ILE A 20 -4.87 1.89 8.08
CA ILE A 20 -5.82 2.02 6.98
C ILE A 20 -6.25 0.63 6.53
N THR A 21 -7.43 0.57 5.93
CA THR A 21 -7.90 -0.64 5.26
C THR A 21 -8.06 -0.34 3.78
N ILE A 22 -7.47 -1.18 2.95
CA ILE A 22 -7.58 -1.07 1.50
C ILE A 22 -8.57 -2.13 1.03
N ASP A 23 -9.64 -1.68 0.39
CA ASP A 23 -10.63 -2.56 -0.21
C ASP A 23 -10.24 -2.79 -1.67
N MET A 24 -9.79 -3.99 -1.98
CA MET A 24 -9.26 -4.28 -3.31
C MET A 24 -10.33 -4.31 -4.39
N THR A 25 -11.62 -4.37 -4.02
CA THR A 25 -12.68 -4.36 -5.04
C THR A 25 -13.04 -2.96 -5.51
N THR A 26 -12.80 -1.95 -4.67
CA THR A 26 -13.22 -0.57 -4.98
C THR A 26 -12.08 0.41 -5.13
N GLN A 27 -10.87 0.04 -4.69
CA GLN A 27 -9.74 0.94 -4.69
C GLN A 27 -8.63 0.40 -5.58
N SER A 28 -8.04 1.27 -6.37
CA SER A 28 -6.93 0.90 -7.24
C SER A 28 -5.69 1.73 -6.95
N LEU A 29 -5.88 2.96 -6.52
CA LEU A 29 -4.80 3.87 -6.16
C LEU A 29 -5.16 4.52 -4.83
N VAL A 30 -4.27 4.38 -3.87
CA VAL A 30 -4.49 4.85 -2.50
C VAL A 30 -3.37 5.82 -2.13
N ARG A 31 -3.73 6.91 -1.46
CA ARG A 31 -2.76 7.86 -0.93
C ARG A 31 -2.98 7.99 0.57
N ALA A 32 -1.91 7.88 1.33
CA ALA A 32 -1.97 7.99 2.79
C ALA A 32 -0.69 8.61 3.32
N GLN A 33 -0.77 9.18 4.52
CA GLN A 33 0.36 9.75 5.23
C GLN A 33 0.45 9.12 6.60
N THR A 34 1.65 9.00 7.12
CA THR A 34 1.86 8.56 8.49
C THR A 34 2.98 9.39 9.12
N ALA A 35 2.94 9.51 10.45
CA ALA A 35 4.00 10.15 11.22
C ALA A 35 4.42 9.30 12.42
N ALA A 36 3.78 8.14 12.62
CA ALA A 36 4.04 7.31 13.79
C ALA A 36 3.99 5.82 13.46
N GLY A 37 4.04 5.49 12.17
CA GLY A 37 3.90 4.11 11.72
C GLY A 37 2.52 3.87 11.13
N LEU A 38 2.44 2.96 10.19
CA LEU A 38 1.20 2.68 9.48
C LEU A 38 1.01 1.18 9.35
N VAL A 39 -0.16 0.70 9.76
CA VAL A 39 -0.59 -0.68 9.54
C VAL A 39 -1.63 -0.69 8.43
N VAL A 40 -1.38 -1.48 7.40
CA VAL A 40 -2.33 -1.67 6.30
C VAL A 40 -3.00 -3.02 6.45
N THR A 41 -4.32 -3.02 6.32
CA THR A 41 -5.11 -4.25 6.24
C THR A 41 -5.77 -4.28 4.87
N LEU A 42 -5.68 -5.43 4.20
CA LEU A 42 -6.37 -5.62 2.93
C LEU A 42 -7.70 -6.30 3.17
N SER A 43 -8.72 -5.84 2.48
CA SER A 43 -10.04 -6.45 2.53
C SER A 43 -10.52 -6.77 1.12
N ASN A 44 -11.43 -7.73 1.02
CA ASN A 44 -12.04 -8.13 -0.25
C ASN A 44 -10.99 -8.44 -1.31
N LEU A 45 -10.06 -9.32 -0.97
CA LEU A 45 -8.98 -9.69 -1.87
C LEU A 45 -9.55 -10.21 -3.17
N LEU A 46 -9.00 -9.73 -4.27
CA LEU A 46 -9.52 -10.03 -5.59
C LEU A 46 -8.38 -10.56 -6.46
N THR A 47 -8.55 -11.76 -6.97
CA THR A 47 -7.52 -12.43 -7.76
C THR A 47 -7.10 -11.58 -8.95
N GLY A 48 -5.80 -11.39 -9.08
CA GLY A 48 -5.21 -10.66 -10.21
C GLY A 48 -5.33 -9.14 -10.13
N LYS A 49 -6.03 -8.62 -9.11
CA LYS A 49 -6.17 -7.17 -8.96
C LYS A 49 -4.92 -6.59 -8.32
N GLU A 50 -4.42 -5.53 -8.92
CA GLU A 50 -3.32 -4.75 -8.36
C GLU A 50 -3.84 -3.47 -7.75
N VAL A 51 -3.35 -3.14 -6.55
CA VAL A 51 -3.59 -1.85 -5.91
C VAL A 51 -2.25 -1.20 -5.62
N VAL A 52 -2.14 0.07 -5.92
CA VAL A 52 -0.93 0.86 -5.66
C VAL A 52 -1.24 1.81 -4.52
N ALA A 53 -0.42 1.76 -3.47
CA ALA A 53 -0.54 2.66 -2.33
C ALA A 53 0.66 3.61 -2.31
N TRP A 54 0.37 4.90 -2.35
CA TRP A 54 1.35 5.97 -2.24
C TRP A 54 1.36 6.42 -0.79
N ILE A 55 2.43 6.09 -0.07
CA ILE A 55 2.49 6.30 1.37
C ILE A 55 3.65 7.22 1.69
N THR A 56 3.36 8.32 2.38
CA THR A 56 4.35 9.32 2.76
C THR A 56 4.54 9.29 4.27
N ASN A 57 5.80 9.15 4.69
CA ASN A 57 6.19 9.37 6.07
C ASN A 57 6.51 10.85 6.24
N THR A 58 5.69 11.56 7.01
CA THR A 58 5.88 12.99 7.25
C THR A 58 6.74 13.28 8.47
N ALA A 59 7.14 12.25 9.21
CA ALA A 59 7.94 12.42 10.41
C ALA A 59 9.40 12.71 10.08
N ALA A 60 10.09 13.35 11.00
CA ALA A 60 11.52 13.59 10.88
C ALA A 60 12.37 12.37 11.22
N THR A 61 11.74 11.25 11.56
CA THR A 61 12.40 9.99 11.87
C THR A 61 11.80 8.89 11.01
N SER A 62 12.52 7.79 10.85
CA SER A 62 12.01 6.62 10.13
C SER A 62 10.79 6.05 10.84
N GLN A 63 9.84 5.55 10.08
CA GLN A 63 8.63 4.93 10.64
C GLN A 63 8.40 3.57 10.00
N VAL A 64 7.75 2.69 10.75
CA VAL A 64 7.50 1.32 10.31
C VAL A 64 6.19 1.26 9.54
N PHE A 65 6.25 0.64 8.38
CA PHE A 65 5.09 0.33 7.57
C PHE A 65 4.84 -1.17 7.66
N THR A 66 3.70 -1.55 8.23
CA THR A 66 3.28 -2.95 8.30
C THR A 66 2.34 -3.20 7.13
N HIS A 67 2.81 -3.93 6.13
CA HIS A 67 2.08 -4.02 4.87
C HIS A 67 0.98 -5.07 4.85
N GLY A 68 0.87 -5.89 5.87
CA GLY A 68 -0.34 -6.68 6.07
C GLY A 68 -0.47 -7.94 5.23
N VAL A 69 0.54 -8.34 4.50
CA VAL A 69 0.51 -9.56 3.70
C VAL A 69 1.80 -10.35 3.90
N SER A 70 1.75 -11.62 3.57
CA SER A 70 2.97 -12.41 3.47
C SER A 70 3.73 -11.98 2.23
N ALA A 71 4.96 -11.58 2.41
CA ALA A 71 5.76 -11.14 1.29
C ALA A 71 6.19 -12.35 0.48
N LEU A 72 5.76 -12.41 -0.76
CA LEU A 72 6.09 -13.51 -1.64
C LEU A 72 7.19 -13.19 -2.63
N ASN A 73 7.49 -11.89 -2.80
CA ASN A 73 8.54 -11.54 -3.75
C ASN A 73 9.90 -11.64 -3.06
N SER A 74 10.94 -11.76 -3.86
CA SER A 74 12.28 -11.97 -3.34
C SER A 74 12.90 -10.72 -2.71
N THR A 75 12.31 -9.57 -2.92
CA THR A 75 12.84 -8.31 -2.42
C THR A 75 12.43 -8.06 -0.98
N ILE A 76 11.19 -8.42 -0.63
CA ILE A 76 10.65 -8.19 0.69
C ILE A 76 10.19 -9.52 1.23
N ASN A 77 10.81 -9.93 2.31
CA ASN A 77 10.52 -11.22 2.91
C ASN A 77 10.14 -11.07 4.38
N THR A 78 9.47 -9.97 4.70
CA THR A 78 9.00 -9.67 6.04
C THR A 78 7.62 -9.05 5.95
N THR A 79 6.99 -8.82 7.09
CA THR A 79 5.69 -8.16 7.14
C THR A 79 5.81 -6.65 7.33
N THR A 80 7.01 -6.15 7.53
CA THR A 80 7.24 -4.73 7.79
C THR A 80 8.32 -4.17 6.88
N TYR A 81 8.25 -2.86 6.68
CA TYR A 81 9.24 -2.11 5.93
C TYR A 81 9.45 -0.77 6.62
N THR A 82 10.70 -0.33 6.72
CA THR A 82 11.01 0.95 7.35
C THR A 82 11.04 2.05 6.29
N ILE A 83 10.14 3.02 6.43
CA ILE A 83 10.10 4.17 5.53
C ILE A 83 11.04 5.23 6.10
N PRO A 84 12.04 5.67 5.36
CA PRO A 84 12.93 6.72 5.85
C PRO A 84 12.19 8.00 6.18
N ALA A 85 12.79 8.83 7.00
CA ALA A 85 12.22 10.11 7.39
C ALA A 85 11.86 10.95 6.17
N THR A 86 10.71 11.58 6.19
CA THR A 86 10.23 12.51 5.17
C THR A 86 10.24 11.93 3.75
N SER A 87 10.08 10.62 3.62
CA SER A 87 10.14 9.92 2.34
C SER A 87 8.79 9.34 1.95
N THR A 88 8.63 9.06 0.68
CA THR A 88 7.43 8.43 0.12
C THR A 88 7.80 7.11 -0.51
N ILE A 89 6.92 6.12 -0.34
CA ILE A 89 7.06 4.83 -0.99
C ILE A 89 5.82 4.52 -1.81
N LEU A 90 6.01 3.65 -2.81
CA LEU A 90 4.91 3.02 -3.53
C LEU A 90 4.86 1.57 -3.12
N ALA A 91 3.74 1.13 -2.59
CA ALA A 91 3.50 -0.27 -2.26
C ALA A 91 2.50 -0.83 -3.25
N ARG A 92 2.90 -1.84 -3.99
CA ARG A 92 2.04 -2.48 -4.98
C ARG A 92 1.60 -3.83 -4.44
N TYR A 93 0.30 -3.99 -4.31
CA TYR A 93 -0.30 -5.22 -3.80
C TYR A 93 -0.94 -5.98 -4.95
N MET A 94 -0.72 -7.29 -5.00
CA MET A 94 -1.42 -8.15 -5.95
C MET A 94 -1.76 -9.47 -5.28
N SER A 95 -3.02 -9.85 -5.32
CA SER A 95 -3.46 -11.15 -4.86
C SER A 95 -3.47 -12.14 -6.02
N VAL A 96 -2.82 -13.28 -5.82
CA VAL A 96 -2.75 -14.30 -6.86
C VAL A 96 -4.00 -15.16 -6.87
N ASP A 97 -4.56 -15.43 -5.69
CA ASP A 97 -5.71 -16.36 -5.61
C ASP A 97 -6.79 -15.90 -4.61
N GLY A 98 -6.74 -14.65 -4.18
CA GLY A 98 -7.75 -14.14 -3.23
C GLY A 98 -7.44 -14.42 -1.78
N THR A 99 -6.26 -14.93 -1.45
CA THR A 99 -5.85 -15.16 -0.06
C THR A 99 -4.68 -14.27 0.30
N THR A 100 -4.56 -13.91 1.59
CA THR A 100 -3.42 -13.10 2.03
C THR A 100 -2.11 -13.87 1.92
N GLN A 101 -2.15 -15.18 2.02
CA GLN A 101 -0.94 -16.00 1.92
C GLN A 101 -0.32 -15.92 0.53
N ASN A 102 -1.14 -15.74 -0.49
CA ASN A 102 -0.71 -15.64 -1.87
C ASN A 102 -0.91 -14.24 -2.44
N THR A 103 -0.88 -13.25 -1.56
CA THR A 103 -0.85 -11.83 -1.94
C THR A 103 0.55 -11.32 -1.64
N PHE A 104 1.12 -10.64 -2.60
CA PHE A 104 2.45 -10.09 -2.39
C PHE A 104 2.45 -8.58 -2.52
N VAL A 105 3.48 -7.98 -1.97
CA VAL A 105 3.70 -6.54 -2.03
C VAL A 105 5.10 -6.29 -2.56
N ALA A 106 5.23 -5.32 -3.44
CA ALA A 106 6.51 -4.81 -3.89
C ALA A 106 6.58 -3.34 -3.51
N ILE A 107 7.69 -2.94 -2.88
CA ILE A 107 7.85 -1.58 -2.38
C ILE A 107 8.96 -0.89 -3.15
N THR A 108 8.67 0.31 -3.62
CA THR A 108 9.62 1.14 -4.35
C THR A 108 9.65 2.52 -3.71
N HIS A 109 10.82 3.10 -3.57
CA HIS A 109 10.94 4.48 -3.12
C HIS A 109 10.56 5.42 -4.25
N ALA A 110 9.72 6.36 -3.91
CA ALA A 110 9.27 7.35 -4.89
C ALA A 110 10.20 8.56 -4.93
#